data_6444f7c2a65a47c2f16d83a1b20cca0f
#
_entry.id   6444f7c2a65a47c2f16d83a1b20cca0f
#
_cell.length_a   1.000
_cell.length_b   1.000
_cell.length_c   1.000
_cell.angle_alpha   90.00
_cell.angle_beta   90.00
_cell.angle_gamma   90.00
#
_symmetry.space_group_name_H-M   'P 1'
#
loop_
_entity.id
_entity.type
_entity.pdbx_description
1 polymer ?
#
loop_
_entity_poly.entity_id
_entity_poly.type
_entity_poly.pdbx_seq_one_letter_code
_entity_poly.pdbx_strand_id
1 'polypeptide(L)'
;MRQFFKEKKFHKISEKDFDEMIEINLKAPFLLSQFISVGMLKRKYGKIINITDSIGVVKTWKGYSHYCISKGGLETLTKSMSLELTPNIQVNSIAPGKILEPINKANKLYDKSYESKHGISRILNVVSLLIQSNIISGECFKIDNGETIT
;
A
#
# COMPACT_ATOMS: atom_id res chain seq x y z
N MET A 1 15.24 2.47 -5.96
CA MET A 1 13.76 2.41 -6.12
C MET A 1 13.23 2.81 -7.50
N ARG A 2 14.02 3.47 -8.37
CA ARG A 2 13.54 4.07 -9.64
C ARG A 2 13.39 3.12 -10.84
N GLN A 3 13.88 1.89 -10.79
CA GLN A 3 13.89 0.99 -11.96
C GLN A 3 12.73 -0.01 -12.00
N PHE A 4 12.06 -0.26 -10.90
CA PHE A 4 11.14 -1.38 -10.76
C PHE A 4 9.70 -1.07 -11.21
N PHE A 5 9.31 0.19 -11.20
CA PHE A 5 7.96 0.60 -11.58
C PHE A 5 7.93 1.04 -13.05
N LYS A 6 7.99 0.06 -13.97
CA LYS A 6 7.91 0.31 -15.41
C LYS A 6 6.68 -0.34 -16.02
N GLU A 7 6.02 0.42 -16.89
CA GLU A 7 4.95 -0.13 -17.73
C GLU A 7 5.50 -1.24 -18.62
N LYS A 8 4.85 -2.41 -18.60
CA LYS A 8 5.15 -3.56 -19.46
C LYS A 8 3.87 -4.24 -19.89
N LYS A 9 3.79 -4.60 -21.19
CA LYS A 9 2.70 -5.46 -21.68
C LYS A 9 2.75 -6.80 -20.92
N PHE A 10 1.60 -7.37 -20.58
CA PHE A 10 1.50 -8.57 -19.75
C PHE A 10 2.45 -9.69 -20.18
N HIS A 11 2.46 -10.03 -21.48
CA HIS A 11 3.33 -11.08 -22.05
C HIS A 11 4.83 -10.72 -22.15
N LYS A 12 5.21 -9.51 -21.73
CA LYS A 12 6.61 -9.03 -21.67
C LYS A 12 7.12 -8.84 -20.24
N ILE A 13 6.28 -9.09 -19.24
CA ILE A 13 6.70 -9.12 -17.84
C ILE A 13 7.54 -10.39 -17.67
N SER A 14 8.82 -10.22 -17.32
CA SER A 14 9.69 -11.35 -17.00
C SER A 14 9.44 -11.83 -15.57
N GLU A 15 9.86 -13.07 -15.28
CA GLU A 15 9.88 -13.61 -13.91
C GLU A 15 10.62 -12.66 -12.96
N LYS A 16 11.77 -12.17 -13.36
CA LYS A 16 12.53 -11.18 -12.60
C LYS A 16 11.73 -9.92 -12.27
N ASP A 17 10.99 -9.35 -13.24
CA ASP A 17 10.16 -8.16 -12.98
C ASP A 17 9.06 -8.46 -11.96
N PHE A 18 8.48 -9.65 -12.05
CA PHE A 18 7.45 -10.10 -11.13
C PHE A 18 8.01 -10.29 -9.72
N ASP A 19 9.10 -11.03 -9.61
CA ASP A 19 9.75 -11.33 -8.32
C ASP A 19 10.19 -10.08 -7.60
N GLU A 20 10.80 -9.12 -8.30
CA GLU A 20 11.20 -7.84 -7.72
C GLU A 20 10.01 -7.07 -7.12
N MET A 21 8.84 -7.09 -7.78
CA MET A 21 7.62 -6.46 -7.24
C MET A 21 7.10 -7.20 -6.00
N ILE A 22 7.07 -8.52 -6.05
CA ILE A 22 6.62 -9.34 -4.92
C ILE A 22 7.58 -9.21 -3.73
N GLU A 23 8.87 -9.28 -3.96
CA GLU A 23 9.86 -9.20 -2.89
C GLU A 23 9.78 -7.87 -2.12
N ILE A 24 9.69 -6.76 -2.84
CA ILE A 24 9.69 -5.44 -2.22
C ILE A 24 8.34 -5.09 -1.60
N ASN A 25 7.24 -5.32 -2.35
CA ASN A 25 5.92 -4.81 -1.96
C ASN A 25 5.11 -5.77 -1.09
N LEU A 26 5.44 -7.06 -1.08
CA LEU A 26 4.66 -8.08 -0.38
C LEU A 26 5.49 -8.92 0.59
N LYS A 27 6.56 -9.55 0.10
CA LYS A 27 7.38 -10.46 0.92
C LYS A 27 8.11 -9.72 2.04
N ALA A 28 8.72 -8.57 1.75
CA ALA A 28 9.40 -7.79 2.77
C ALA A 28 8.45 -7.28 3.86
N PRO A 29 7.27 -6.67 3.55
CA PRO A 29 6.28 -6.34 4.58
C PRO A 29 5.78 -7.56 5.37
N PHE A 30 5.58 -8.70 4.73
CA PHE A 30 5.19 -9.93 5.40
C PHE A 30 6.22 -10.34 6.47
N LEU A 31 7.49 -10.50 6.06
CA LEU A 31 8.57 -10.93 6.95
C LEU A 31 8.82 -9.93 8.09
N LEU A 32 8.77 -8.63 7.77
CA LEU A 32 8.93 -7.58 8.77
C LEU A 32 7.78 -7.62 9.79
N SER A 33 6.55 -7.72 9.32
CA SER A 33 5.37 -7.80 10.20
C SER A 33 5.41 -9.04 11.07
N GLN A 34 5.79 -10.19 10.52
CA GLN A 34 5.97 -11.43 11.27
C GLN A 34 7.01 -11.26 12.40
N PHE A 35 8.15 -10.67 12.08
CA PHE A 35 9.23 -10.46 13.06
C PHE A 35 8.80 -9.50 14.18
N ILE A 36 8.25 -8.34 13.84
CA ILE A 36 7.90 -7.31 14.86
C ILE A 36 6.69 -7.70 15.70
N SER A 37 5.74 -8.48 15.14
CA SER A 37 4.52 -8.89 15.83
C SER A 37 4.80 -9.73 17.08
N VAL A 38 5.88 -10.49 17.12
CA VAL A 38 6.28 -11.27 18.30
C VAL A 38 6.46 -10.39 19.55
N GLY A 39 7.16 -9.27 19.38
CA GLY A 39 7.35 -8.30 20.47
C GLY A 39 6.07 -7.54 20.82
N MET A 40 5.23 -7.25 19.80
CA MET A 40 3.94 -6.59 19.99
C MET A 40 2.96 -7.49 20.75
N LEU A 41 2.89 -8.78 20.45
CA LEU A 41 2.05 -9.75 21.16
C LEU A 41 2.48 -9.91 22.62
N LYS A 42 3.79 -9.96 22.91
CA LYS A 42 4.30 -10.05 24.28
C LYS A 42 3.85 -8.88 25.16
N ARG A 43 3.86 -7.65 24.61
CA ARG A 43 3.40 -6.45 25.34
C ARG A 43 1.91 -6.17 25.18
N LYS A 44 1.17 -7.01 24.43
CA LYS A 44 -0.27 -6.89 24.15
C LYS A 44 -0.65 -5.54 23.53
N TYR A 45 0.25 -4.97 22.73
CA TYR A 45 0.04 -3.70 22.07
C TYR A 45 0.91 -3.57 20.83
N GLY A 46 0.29 -3.16 19.72
CA GLY A 46 0.98 -2.86 18.47
C GLY A 46 0.09 -2.22 17.42
N LYS A 47 0.71 -1.52 16.48
CA LYS A 47 0.07 -0.94 15.31
C LYS A 47 0.90 -1.26 14.07
N ILE A 48 0.26 -1.81 13.06
CA ILE A 48 0.86 -2.05 11.74
C ILE A 48 0.02 -1.28 10.71
N ILE A 49 0.67 -0.43 9.95
CA ILE A 49 0.02 0.35 8.89
C ILE A 49 0.76 0.08 7.59
N ASN A 50 0.15 -0.66 6.71
CA ASN A 50 0.68 -0.94 5.39
C ASN A 50 0.32 0.17 4.39
N ILE A 51 1.29 0.62 3.63
CA ILE A 51 1.03 1.56 2.53
C ILE A 51 0.82 0.75 1.26
N THR A 52 -0.45 0.56 0.91
CA THR A 52 -0.87 -0.10 -0.32
C THR A 52 -0.92 0.90 -1.48
N ASP A 53 -1.90 0.81 -2.34
CA ASP A 53 -2.13 1.77 -3.42
C ASP A 53 -3.61 1.65 -3.83
N SER A 54 -4.28 2.73 -4.14
CA SER A 54 -5.64 2.71 -4.68
C SER A 54 -5.69 1.90 -5.98
N ILE A 55 -4.58 1.92 -6.73
CA ILE A 55 -4.32 1.05 -7.86
C ILE A 55 -3.79 -0.30 -7.37
N GLY A 56 -4.44 -1.37 -7.78
CA GLY A 56 -4.16 -2.73 -7.30
C GLY A 56 -5.11 -3.20 -6.20
N VAL A 57 -5.69 -2.29 -5.40
CA VAL A 57 -6.68 -2.62 -4.39
C VAL A 57 -8.10 -2.47 -4.93
N VAL A 58 -8.39 -1.37 -5.62
CA VAL A 58 -9.73 -1.01 -6.11
C VAL A 58 -9.81 -1.06 -7.64
N LYS A 59 -8.77 -0.57 -8.31
CA LYS A 59 -8.69 -0.46 -9.78
C LYS A 59 -7.34 -0.97 -10.24
N THR A 60 -7.28 -1.62 -11.39
CA THR A 60 -6.01 -2.09 -11.95
C THR A 60 -5.55 -1.19 -13.09
N TRP A 61 -4.24 -1.13 -13.34
CA TRP A 61 -3.65 -0.41 -14.44
C TRP A 61 -3.20 -1.35 -15.56
N LYS A 62 -3.52 -0.97 -16.77
CA LYS A 62 -2.98 -1.62 -17.95
C LYS A 62 -1.46 -1.45 -17.98
N GLY A 63 -0.72 -2.53 -18.16
CA GLY A 63 0.75 -2.52 -18.20
C GLY A 63 1.44 -2.62 -16.83
N TYR A 64 0.68 -2.75 -15.73
CA TYR A 64 1.22 -2.82 -14.36
C TYR A 64 0.71 -4.03 -13.57
N SER A 65 0.42 -5.15 -14.24
CA SER A 65 -0.16 -6.32 -13.58
C SER A 65 0.66 -6.84 -12.40
N HIS A 66 1.99 -6.92 -12.54
CA HIS A 66 2.90 -7.35 -11.48
C HIS A 66 2.85 -6.44 -10.25
N TYR A 67 2.77 -5.12 -10.46
CA TYR A 67 2.59 -4.14 -9.39
C TYR A 67 1.22 -4.27 -8.73
N CYS A 68 0.14 -4.31 -9.51
CA CYS A 68 -1.22 -4.45 -9.00
C CYS A 68 -1.37 -5.73 -8.16
N ILE A 69 -0.79 -6.85 -8.60
CA ILE A 69 -0.78 -8.11 -7.85
C ILE A 69 -0.07 -7.93 -6.50
N SER A 70 1.10 -7.28 -6.50
CA SER A 70 1.87 -7.09 -5.27
C SER A 70 1.14 -6.20 -4.24
N LYS A 71 0.47 -5.14 -4.70
CA LYS A 71 -0.30 -4.23 -3.82
C LYS A 71 -1.63 -4.84 -3.38
N GLY A 72 -2.32 -5.57 -4.25
CA GLY A 72 -3.50 -6.35 -3.88
C GLY A 72 -3.17 -7.46 -2.86
N GLY A 73 -2.01 -8.13 -3.04
CA GLY A 73 -1.49 -9.07 -2.07
C GLY A 73 -1.20 -8.46 -0.71
N LEU A 74 -0.62 -7.25 -0.68
CA LEU A 74 -0.37 -6.51 0.57
C LEU A 74 -1.68 -6.13 1.29
N GLU A 75 -2.73 -5.82 0.56
CA GLU A 75 -4.04 -5.56 1.12
C GLU A 75 -4.65 -6.83 1.73
N THR A 76 -4.56 -7.96 1.04
CA THR A 76 -4.99 -9.26 1.56
C THR A 76 -4.20 -9.65 2.81
N LEU A 77 -2.88 -9.44 2.80
CA LEU A 77 -2.01 -9.65 3.97
C LEU A 77 -2.47 -8.80 5.16
N THR A 78 -2.81 -7.53 4.94
CA THR A 78 -3.32 -6.62 5.98
C THR A 78 -4.56 -7.20 6.66
N LYS A 79 -5.54 -7.66 5.88
CA LYS A 79 -6.77 -8.26 6.40
C LYS A 79 -6.52 -9.57 7.15
N SER A 80 -5.68 -10.44 6.59
CA SER A 80 -5.30 -11.70 7.25
C SER A 80 -4.62 -11.45 8.60
N MET A 81 -3.62 -10.59 8.65
CA MET A 81 -2.95 -10.23 9.90
C MET A 81 -3.91 -9.58 10.90
N SER A 82 -4.85 -8.76 10.44
CA SER A 82 -5.87 -8.17 11.32
C SER A 82 -6.70 -9.23 12.03
N LEU A 83 -7.15 -10.25 11.32
CA LEU A 83 -7.92 -11.36 11.92
C LEU A 83 -7.12 -12.14 12.97
N GLU A 84 -5.84 -12.35 12.72
CA GLU A 84 -4.99 -13.17 13.61
C GLU A 84 -4.45 -12.41 14.82
N LEU A 85 -4.23 -11.09 14.70
CA LEU A 85 -3.48 -10.30 15.68
C LEU A 85 -4.38 -9.41 16.58
N THR A 86 -5.65 -9.20 16.19
CA THR A 86 -6.62 -8.50 17.04
C THR A 86 -6.97 -9.35 18.28
N PRO A 87 -7.20 -8.78 19.46
CA PRO A 87 -7.27 -7.32 19.76
C PRO A 87 -5.94 -6.66 20.12
N ASN A 88 -4.85 -7.40 20.20
CA ASN A 88 -3.58 -6.89 20.73
C ASN A 88 -2.86 -5.96 19.75
N ILE A 89 -2.98 -6.24 18.45
CA ILE A 89 -2.32 -5.48 17.39
C ILE A 89 -3.37 -5.09 16.35
N GLN A 90 -3.54 -3.81 16.10
CA GLN A 90 -4.38 -3.31 15.02
C GLN A 90 -3.56 -3.23 13.74
N VAL A 91 -4.10 -3.83 12.68
CA VAL A 91 -3.44 -3.87 11.37
C VAL A 91 -4.37 -3.24 10.34
N ASN A 92 -3.92 -2.18 9.71
CA ASN A 92 -4.69 -1.44 8.70
C ASN A 92 -3.83 -1.12 7.49
N SER A 93 -4.46 -0.70 6.42
CA SER A 93 -3.78 -0.18 5.25
C SER A 93 -4.23 1.23 4.91
N ILE A 94 -3.33 1.96 4.26
CA ILE A 94 -3.62 3.21 3.59
C ILE A 94 -3.35 2.99 2.10
N ALA A 95 -4.34 3.30 1.28
CA ALA A 95 -4.28 3.19 -0.18
C ALA A 95 -4.29 4.59 -0.80
N PRO A 96 -3.12 5.20 -0.97
CA PRO A 96 -3.00 6.50 -1.61
C PRO A 96 -3.36 6.43 -3.09
N GLY A 97 -3.93 7.51 -3.62
CA GLY A 97 -3.95 7.79 -5.05
C GLY A 97 -2.68 8.51 -5.50
N LYS A 98 -2.77 9.32 -6.54
CA LYS A 98 -1.65 10.15 -7.04
C LYS A 98 -1.33 11.29 -6.06
N ILE A 99 -0.47 11.04 -5.10
CA ILE A 99 -0.17 11.99 -4.01
C ILE A 99 1.14 12.75 -4.25
N LEU A 100 2.13 12.12 -4.88
CA LEU A 100 3.44 12.70 -5.12
C LEU A 100 3.70 12.85 -6.61
N GLU A 101 4.34 13.95 -7.00
CA GLU A 101 4.86 14.08 -8.35
C GLU A 101 5.82 12.93 -8.69
N PRO A 102 5.67 12.31 -9.87
CA PRO A 102 6.65 11.33 -10.31
C PRO A 102 8.01 12.02 -10.45
N ILE A 103 9.04 11.39 -9.94
CA ILE A 103 10.41 11.90 -10.01
C ILE A 103 10.86 12.11 -11.47
N ASN A 104 10.21 11.45 -12.40
CA ASN A 104 10.45 11.59 -13.83
C ASN A 104 9.26 12.31 -14.49
N LYS A 105 9.41 13.60 -14.77
CA LYS A 105 8.39 14.47 -15.40
C LYS A 105 7.92 13.99 -16.80
N ALA A 106 8.59 12.98 -17.36
CA ALA A 106 8.22 12.36 -18.64
C ALA A 106 7.06 11.34 -18.52
N ASN A 107 6.57 11.05 -17.32
CA ASN A 107 5.45 10.13 -17.16
C ASN A 107 4.13 10.84 -17.52
N LYS A 108 3.60 10.51 -18.71
CA LYS A 108 2.35 11.05 -19.27
C LYS A 108 1.09 10.77 -18.42
N LEU A 109 1.21 9.94 -17.37
CA LEU A 109 0.13 9.61 -16.44
C LEU A 109 -0.07 10.69 -15.35
N TYR A 110 0.82 11.67 -15.28
CA TYR A 110 0.72 12.75 -14.31
C TYR A 110 0.06 13.97 -14.94
N ASP A 111 -1.17 14.21 -14.56
CA ASP A 111 -1.88 15.44 -14.88
C ASP A 111 -1.51 16.52 -13.88
N LYS A 112 -1.00 17.68 -14.37
CA LYS A 112 -0.64 18.84 -13.54
C LYS A 112 -1.81 19.44 -12.76
N SER A 113 -3.05 19.10 -13.12
CA SER A 113 -4.24 19.55 -12.38
C SER A 113 -4.30 19.00 -10.95
N TYR A 114 -3.51 17.98 -10.66
CA TYR A 114 -3.42 17.35 -9.35
C TYR A 114 -2.25 17.91 -8.54
N GLU A 115 -2.31 19.19 -8.19
CA GLU A 115 -1.34 19.78 -7.26
C GLU A 115 -1.54 19.21 -5.86
N SER A 116 -0.66 18.30 -5.48
CA SER A 116 -0.67 17.61 -4.18
C SER A 116 -0.19 18.47 -3.00
N LYS A 117 -0.45 19.79 -3.01
CA LYS A 117 -0.04 20.67 -1.88
C LYS A 117 -0.43 20.13 -0.50
N HIS A 118 -1.38 19.19 -0.45
CA HIS A 118 -1.88 18.59 0.79
C HIS A 118 -1.83 17.05 0.80
N GLY A 119 -1.23 16.41 -0.20
CA GLY A 119 -1.28 14.95 -0.32
C GLY A 119 -0.65 14.21 0.87
N ILE A 120 0.52 14.64 1.29
CA ILE A 120 1.23 14.02 2.43
C ILE A 120 0.49 14.28 3.74
N SER A 121 0.00 15.51 3.98
CA SER A 121 -0.72 15.83 5.22
C SER A 121 -1.99 14.99 5.40
N ARG A 122 -2.68 14.65 4.31
CA ARG A 122 -3.86 13.77 4.37
C ARG A 122 -3.50 12.36 4.81
N ILE A 123 -2.39 11.81 4.32
CA ILE A 123 -1.87 10.50 4.79
C ILE A 123 -1.53 10.59 6.27
N LEU A 124 -0.81 11.63 6.70
CA LEU A 124 -0.41 11.82 8.09
C LEU A 124 -1.60 11.92 9.04
N ASN A 125 -2.71 12.56 8.63
CA ASN A 125 -3.93 12.63 9.41
C ASN A 125 -4.54 11.23 9.64
N VAL A 126 -4.57 10.38 8.60
CA VAL A 126 -5.06 9.00 8.74
C VAL A 126 -4.09 8.15 9.56
N VAL A 127 -2.79 8.30 9.38
CA VAL A 127 -1.78 7.64 10.24
C VAL A 127 -2.00 8.02 11.70
N SER A 128 -2.18 9.30 11.99
CA SER A 128 -2.45 9.79 13.36
C SER A 128 -3.73 9.18 13.95
N LEU A 129 -4.81 9.13 13.17
CA LEU A 129 -6.06 8.47 13.56
C LEU A 129 -5.83 7.00 13.91
N LEU A 130 -5.13 6.27 13.05
CA LEU A 130 -4.88 4.83 13.23
C LEU A 130 -3.97 4.54 14.43
N ILE A 131 -2.99 5.40 14.70
CA ILE A 131 -2.14 5.28 15.88
C ILE A 131 -2.94 5.47 17.16
N GLN A 132 -3.87 6.41 17.18
CA GLN A 132 -4.68 6.73 18.36
C GLN A 132 -5.84 5.75 18.59
N SER A 133 -6.36 5.13 17.52
CA SER A 133 -7.49 4.21 17.60
C SER A 133 -7.06 2.83 18.11
N ASN A 134 -7.83 2.26 19.04
CA ASN A 134 -7.65 0.88 19.52
C ASN A 134 -8.72 -0.08 18.98
N ILE A 135 -9.64 0.40 18.15
CA ILE A 135 -10.78 -0.38 17.65
C ILE A 135 -10.77 -0.56 16.13
N ILE A 136 -9.96 0.24 15.40
CA ILE A 136 -9.90 0.15 13.93
C ILE A 136 -8.86 -0.90 13.56
N SER A 137 -9.28 -1.99 12.93
CA SER A 137 -8.38 -3.03 12.42
C SER A 137 -9.01 -3.73 11.21
N GLY A 138 -8.19 -4.05 10.20
CA GLY A 138 -8.61 -4.68 8.95
C GLY A 138 -9.11 -3.72 7.89
N GLU A 139 -9.06 -2.42 8.13
CA GLU A 139 -9.58 -1.40 7.22
C GLU A 139 -8.54 -0.93 6.20
N CYS A 140 -9.04 -0.58 5.02
CA CYS A 140 -8.28 0.06 3.95
C CYS A 140 -8.77 1.50 3.77
N PHE A 141 -7.94 2.45 4.14
CA PHE A 141 -8.25 3.88 4.00
C PHE A 141 -7.79 4.40 2.64
N LYS A 142 -8.73 4.55 1.72
CA LYS A 142 -8.46 5.16 0.43
C LYS A 142 -8.28 6.67 0.57
N ILE A 143 -7.14 7.17 0.10
CA ILE A 143 -6.82 8.61 0.10
C ILE A 143 -6.48 8.97 -1.35
N ASP A 144 -7.48 8.93 -2.21
CA ASP A 144 -7.32 9.08 -3.66
C ASP A 144 -8.19 10.19 -4.26
N ASN A 145 -8.82 10.99 -3.39
CA ASN A 145 -9.70 12.09 -3.81
C ASN A 145 -10.85 11.66 -4.74
N GLY A 146 -11.32 10.42 -4.58
CA GLY A 146 -12.39 9.84 -5.42
C GLY A 146 -11.92 9.31 -6.78
N GLU A 147 -10.60 9.26 -7.04
CA GLU A 147 -10.05 8.80 -8.33
C GLU A 147 -10.50 7.37 -8.71
N THR A 148 -10.78 6.53 -7.73
CA THR A 148 -11.21 5.14 -7.97
C THR A 148 -12.72 4.94 -8.02
N ILE A 149 -13.51 5.98 -7.79
CA ILE A 149 -14.98 5.93 -7.83
C ILE A 149 -15.50 6.22 -9.26
N THR A 150 -14.71 6.86 -10.10
CA THR A 150 -15.05 7.24 -11.47
C THR A 150 -14.63 6.22 -12.51
#